data_9d19e9b3ff1fe218243e35d4b063675a
#
_entry.id   9d19e9b3ff1fe218243e35d4b063675a
#
_cell.length_a   1.000
_cell.length_b   1.000
_cell.length_c   1.000
_cell.angle_alpha   90.00
_cell.angle_beta   90.00
_cell.angle_gamma   90.00
#
_symmetry.space_group_name_H-M   'P 1'
#
loop_
_entity.id
_entity.type
_entity.pdbx_description
1 polymer ?
#
loop_
_entity_poly.entity_id
_entity_poly.type
_entity_poly.pdbx_seq_one_letter_code
_entity_poly.pdbx_strand_id
1 'polypeptide(L)'
;MRQFSLRGIWSVVLSAFIALSTVGQEVQSKAKSQSSQNPLRILLITSGCCHDYDFQTKAMQLALKKRGVLATWDVVSEGGTGTSAQIGLYDKADWADGYDLVIHNECFANTTEASYIRRITDVHRKGVNAVVIHCAMHTYRSAEIDDWREFLGVTSRRHEHKSHYPIEVVESSHPIMKGFPSGYRSALDELYIIEKVWPNTEVLATSTSEKTGQKHPVFWTNRFGKCRVFGTTYGHSNETFQDEVFLQALTNGVLWATGNVSAAE
;
A
#
# COMPACT_ATOMS: atom_id res chain seq x y z
N MET A 1 -80.81 -64.60 -21.25
CA MET A 1 -80.19 -65.45 -22.31
C MET A 1 -78.70 -65.23 -22.34
N ARG A 2 -77.92 -66.29 -22.03
CA ARG A 2 -76.66 -66.69 -22.62
C ARG A 2 -75.60 -65.63 -22.69
N GLN A 3 -74.32 -65.84 -22.35
CA GLN A 3 -73.55 -67.06 -22.13
C GLN A 3 -72.26 -66.70 -21.43
N PHE A 4 -71.73 -67.64 -20.67
CA PHE A 4 -70.38 -67.71 -20.09
C PHE A 4 -69.25 -67.52 -21.07
N SER A 5 -68.13 -66.98 -20.56
CA SER A 5 -66.83 -67.61 -20.84
C SER A 5 -65.81 -67.22 -19.80
N LEU A 6 -65.30 -68.23 -19.09
CA LEU A 6 -64.09 -68.23 -18.26
C LEU A 6 -62.81 -68.19 -19.15
N ARG A 7 -61.74 -67.58 -18.61
CA ARG A 7 -60.33 -67.96 -18.77
C ARG A 7 -59.51 -66.71 -18.30
N GLY A 8 -58.53 -66.73 -17.50
CA GLY A 8 -57.67 -67.78 -17.01
C GLY A 8 -56.65 -67.01 -16.21
N ILE A 9 -56.36 -67.47 -15.00
CA ILE A 9 -55.42 -66.89 -14.05
C ILE A 9 -54.00 -67.20 -14.53
N TRP A 10 -53.16 -66.17 -14.67
CA TRP A 10 -51.75 -66.34 -14.63
C TRP A 10 -51.13 -65.30 -13.67
N SER A 11 -50.73 -65.81 -12.49
CA SER A 11 -49.99 -65.09 -11.52
C SER A 11 -48.56 -64.93 -12.03
N VAL A 12 -48.15 -63.70 -12.28
CA VAL A 12 -46.71 -63.35 -12.49
C VAL A 12 -46.25 -62.70 -11.21
N VAL A 13 -45.43 -63.40 -10.46
CA VAL A 13 -44.69 -62.87 -9.31
C VAL A 13 -43.53 -62.02 -9.87
N LEU A 14 -43.67 -60.73 -9.75
CA LEU A 14 -42.59 -59.81 -10.13
C LEU A 14 -41.80 -59.50 -8.87
N SER A 15 -40.65 -60.15 -8.74
CA SER A 15 -39.65 -59.81 -7.69
C SER A 15 -39.05 -58.43 -7.96
N ALA A 16 -39.45 -57.47 -7.13
CA ALA A 16 -38.86 -56.16 -7.14
C ALA A 16 -37.46 -56.20 -6.44
N PHE A 17 -36.42 -56.18 -7.25
CA PHE A 17 -35.07 -55.85 -6.76
C PHE A 17 -34.99 -54.37 -6.45
N ILE A 18 -35.00 -54.02 -5.15
CA ILE A 18 -34.65 -52.65 -4.71
C ILE A 18 -33.14 -52.52 -4.79
N ALA A 19 -32.67 -51.87 -5.83
CA ALA A 19 -31.29 -51.40 -5.91
C ALA A 19 -31.16 -50.15 -5.04
N LEU A 20 -30.53 -50.29 -3.85
CA LEU A 20 -30.04 -49.15 -3.08
C LEU A 20 -28.86 -48.54 -3.82
N SER A 21 -29.14 -47.51 -4.57
CA SER A 21 -28.09 -46.60 -5.06
C SER A 21 -27.63 -45.70 -3.92
N THR A 22 -26.51 -46.04 -3.29
CA THR A 22 -25.74 -45.13 -2.41
C THR A 22 -25.18 -44.01 -3.27
N VAL A 23 -25.83 -42.85 -3.26
CA VAL A 23 -25.26 -41.63 -3.78
C VAL A 23 -24.16 -41.19 -2.81
N GLY A 24 -22.95 -41.61 -3.13
CA GLY A 24 -21.76 -41.04 -2.50
C GLY A 24 -21.66 -39.58 -2.93
N GLN A 25 -22.03 -38.66 -2.05
CA GLN A 25 -21.65 -37.26 -2.20
C GLN A 25 -20.12 -37.17 -2.01
N GLU A 26 -19.39 -37.16 -3.12
CA GLU A 26 -18.05 -36.63 -3.17
C GLU A 26 -18.11 -35.15 -2.81
N VAL A 27 -17.83 -34.84 -1.55
CA VAL A 27 -17.47 -33.50 -1.12
C VAL A 27 -16.11 -33.21 -1.72
N GLN A 28 -16.09 -32.76 -2.98
CA GLN A 28 -14.92 -32.13 -3.55
C GLN A 28 -14.67 -30.83 -2.79
N SER A 29 -13.80 -30.89 -1.78
CA SER A 29 -13.19 -29.70 -1.20
C SER A 29 -12.46 -28.99 -2.34
N LYS A 30 -13.05 -27.89 -2.85
CA LYS A 30 -12.33 -26.93 -3.67
C LYS A 30 -11.22 -26.36 -2.79
N ALA A 31 -10.07 -27.01 -2.77
CA ALA A 31 -8.83 -26.37 -2.37
C ALA A 31 -8.68 -25.16 -3.28
N LYS A 32 -8.87 -23.94 -2.75
CA LYS A 32 -8.49 -22.70 -3.42
C LYS A 32 -7.03 -22.90 -3.81
N SER A 33 -6.77 -23.01 -5.11
CA SER A 33 -5.43 -22.94 -5.66
C SER A 33 -4.82 -21.63 -5.15
N GLN A 34 -3.99 -21.69 -4.13
CA GLN A 34 -3.07 -20.60 -3.84
C GLN A 34 -2.17 -20.51 -5.07
N SER A 35 -2.45 -19.53 -5.92
CA SER A 35 -1.46 -19.14 -6.92
C SER A 35 -0.18 -18.86 -6.16
N SER A 36 0.90 -19.54 -6.51
CA SER A 36 2.23 -19.28 -5.95
C SER A 36 2.66 -17.91 -6.46
N GLN A 37 2.17 -16.84 -5.78
CA GLN A 37 2.67 -15.50 -6.05
C GLN A 37 4.11 -15.46 -5.54
N ASN A 38 5.02 -15.08 -6.40
CA ASN A 38 6.39 -14.79 -5.98
C ASN A 38 6.33 -13.69 -4.91
N PRO A 39 7.17 -13.78 -3.87
CA PRO A 39 7.25 -12.71 -2.88
C PRO A 39 7.55 -11.36 -3.53
N LEU A 40 6.88 -10.29 -3.09
CA LEU A 40 7.23 -8.94 -3.50
C LEU A 40 8.67 -8.63 -3.08
N ARG A 41 9.46 -8.11 -4.00
CA ARG A 41 10.81 -7.61 -3.70
C ARG A 41 10.73 -6.12 -3.38
N ILE A 42 10.91 -5.78 -2.11
CA ILE A 42 10.78 -4.41 -1.60
C ILE A 42 12.15 -3.89 -1.20
N LEU A 43 12.53 -2.74 -1.74
CA LEU A 43 13.67 -1.95 -1.29
C LEU A 43 13.16 -0.83 -0.39
N LEU A 44 13.61 -0.79 0.85
CA LEU A 44 13.32 0.29 1.79
C LEU A 44 14.56 1.16 1.94
N ILE A 45 14.43 2.42 1.58
CA ILE A 45 15.44 3.46 1.83
C ILE A 45 15.00 4.22 3.07
N THR A 46 15.88 4.27 4.05
CA THR A 46 15.59 4.90 5.34
C THR A 46 16.85 5.52 5.89
N SER A 47 16.78 6.48 6.75
CA SER A 47 17.83 7.14 7.52
C SER A 47 17.64 8.67 7.52
N GLY A 48 18.56 9.38 8.12
CA GLY A 48 18.49 10.83 8.30
C GLY A 48 18.04 11.21 9.70
N CYS A 49 17.55 12.44 9.88
CA CYS A 49 17.16 12.94 11.20
C CYS A 49 15.79 12.40 11.65
N CYS A 50 15.57 12.53 12.93
CA CYS A 50 14.28 12.83 13.53
C CYS A 50 13.35 11.64 13.83
N HIS A 51 13.60 10.43 13.35
CA HIS A 51 12.70 9.29 13.47
C HIS A 51 13.40 8.01 13.97
N ASP A 52 12.62 7.09 14.53
CA ASP A 52 13.05 5.74 14.89
C ASP A 52 12.83 4.80 13.69
N TYR A 53 13.73 4.87 12.75
CA TYR A 53 13.65 4.13 11.49
C TYR A 53 13.67 2.60 11.67
N ASP A 54 14.36 2.10 12.70
CA ASP A 54 14.40 0.67 13.01
C ASP A 54 13.04 0.16 13.46
N PHE A 55 12.35 0.92 14.30
CA PHE A 55 10.99 0.60 14.73
C PHE A 55 10.02 0.65 13.55
N GLN A 56 10.06 1.73 12.77
CA GLN A 56 9.18 1.93 11.61
C GLN A 56 9.35 0.82 10.57
N THR A 57 10.59 0.43 10.28
CA THR A 57 10.92 -0.69 9.39
C THR A 57 10.26 -1.99 9.84
N LYS A 58 10.46 -2.36 11.11
CA LYS A 58 9.88 -3.59 11.69
C LYS A 58 8.35 -3.56 11.69
N ALA A 59 7.75 -2.40 11.98
CA ALA A 59 6.30 -2.24 11.96
C ALA A 59 5.71 -2.44 10.56
N MET A 60 6.32 -1.86 9.51
CA MET A 60 5.91 -2.06 8.12
C MET A 60 6.02 -3.53 7.69
N GLN A 61 7.14 -4.17 7.99
CA GLN A 61 7.35 -5.59 7.68
C GLN A 61 6.30 -6.47 8.35
N LEU A 62 6.01 -6.21 9.63
CA LEU A 62 5.00 -6.95 10.39
C LEU A 62 3.58 -6.69 9.85
N ALA A 63 3.25 -5.46 9.45
CA ALA A 63 1.95 -5.12 8.90
C ALA A 63 1.66 -5.87 7.60
N LEU A 64 2.61 -5.90 6.65
CA LEU A 64 2.46 -6.68 5.42
C LEU A 64 2.32 -8.18 5.71
N LYS A 65 3.15 -8.72 6.61
CA LYS A 65 3.08 -10.13 7.03
C LYS A 65 1.73 -10.49 7.65
N LYS A 66 1.19 -9.65 8.55
CA LYS A 66 -0.13 -9.84 9.18
C LYS A 66 -1.27 -9.89 8.13
N ARG A 67 -1.11 -9.18 7.01
CA ARG A 67 -2.05 -9.16 5.89
C ARG A 67 -1.83 -10.30 4.89
N GLY A 68 -0.93 -11.24 5.18
CA GLY A 68 -0.61 -12.36 4.30
C GLY A 68 0.18 -11.99 3.04
N VAL A 69 0.75 -10.78 3.00
CA VAL A 69 1.59 -10.33 1.88
C VAL A 69 2.97 -10.95 2.02
N LEU A 70 3.33 -11.81 1.07
CA LEU A 70 4.68 -12.36 0.99
C LEU A 70 5.62 -11.30 0.42
N ALA A 71 6.65 -10.94 1.16
CA ALA A 71 7.64 -9.96 0.71
C ALA A 71 9.05 -10.31 1.19
N THR A 72 10.04 -10.04 0.35
CA THR A 72 11.46 -9.97 0.71
C THR A 72 11.85 -8.49 0.80
N TRP A 73 12.74 -8.18 1.72
CA TRP A 73 13.11 -6.81 2.04
C TRP A 73 14.61 -6.62 1.99
N ASP A 74 15.04 -5.66 1.18
CA ASP A 74 16.36 -5.09 1.29
C ASP A 74 16.21 -3.70 1.93
N VAL A 75 16.94 -3.47 3.02
CA VAL A 75 16.88 -2.22 3.79
C VAL A 75 18.20 -1.50 3.68
N VAL A 76 18.17 -0.29 3.17
CA VAL A 76 19.32 0.60 3.06
C VAL A 76 19.16 1.74 4.06
N SER A 77 20.03 1.75 5.07
CA SER A 77 20.09 2.79 6.09
C SER A 77 21.48 3.43 6.06
N GLU A 78 21.65 4.42 5.18
CA GLU A 78 22.91 5.13 4.95
C GLU A 78 22.73 6.63 5.18
N GLY A 79 23.85 7.36 5.38
CA GLY A 79 23.85 8.81 5.51
C GLY A 79 23.73 9.32 6.95
N GLY A 80 23.61 8.43 7.93
CA GLY A 80 23.59 8.76 9.36
C GLY A 80 22.32 9.52 9.80
N THR A 81 22.43 10.31 10.87
CA THR A 81 21.31 10.99 11.53
C THR A 81 21.20 12.48 11.19
N GLY A 82 21.94 12.95 10.20
CA GLY A 82 21.93 14.35 9.77
C GLY A 82 20.84 14.67 8.76
N THR A 83 20.83 15.91 8.30
CA THR A 83 19.88 16.41 7.29
C THR A 83 20.50 16.56 5.90
N SER A 84 21.77 16.18 5.75
CA SER A 84 22.52 16.28 4.49
C SER A 84 23.32 15.00 4.30
N ALA A 85 22.92 14.20 3.33
CA ALA A 85 23.69 13.04 2.90
C ALA A 85 23.32 12.67 1.46
N GLN A 86 24.23 11.96 0.79
CA GLN A 86 23.98 11.22 -0.43
C GLN A 86 24.11 9.74 -0.11
N ILE A 87 23.11 8.95 -0.47
CA ILE A 87 23.09 7.49 -0.27
C ILE A 87 23.88 6.87 -1.41
N GLY A 88 24.93 6.09 -1.09
CA GLY A 88 25.84 5.51 -2.08
C GLY A 88 25.17 4.52 -3.03
N LEU A 89 24.06 3.94 -2.61
CA LEU A 89 23.24 3.08 -3.47
C LEU A 89 22.87 3.77 -4.79
N TYR A 90 22.52 5.04 -4.76
CA TYR A 90 22.05 5.82 -5.93
C TYR A 90 23.16 6.18 -6.94
N ASP A 91 24.42 5.86 -6.64
CA ASP A 91 25.52 5.99 -7.61
C ASP A 91 25.50 4.89 -8.68
N LYS A 92 24.79 3.80 -8.43
CA LYS A 92 24.59 2.70 -9.39
C LYS A 92 23.44 3.04 -10.34
N ALA A 93 23.64 2.84 -11.63
CA ALA A 93 22.60 3.13 -12.64
C ALA A 93 21.38 2.19 -12.53
N ASP A 94 21.59 0.99 -11.98
CA ASP A 94 20.64 -0.12 -11.84
C ASP A 94 20.20 -0.32 -10.37
N TRP A 95 20.28 0.72 -9.55
CA TRP A 95 20.10 0.64 -8.10
C TRP A 95 18.75 0.06 -7.66
N ALA A 96 17.72 0.13 -8.49
CA ALA A 96 16.39 -0.40 -8.20
C ALA A 96 15.99 -1.58 -9.08
N ASP A 97 16.93 -2.16 -9.85
CA ASP A 97 16.63 -3.28 -10.74
C ASP A 97 16.17 -4.52 -9.98
N GLY A 98 15.07 -5.09 -10.45
CA GLY A 98 14.50 -6.30 -9.88
C GLY A 98 13.68 -6.08 -8.62
N TYR A 99 13.46 -4.84 -8.16
CA TYR A 99 12.49 -4.55 -7.11
C TYR A 99 11.11 -4.25 -7.71
N ASP A 100 10.06 -4.76 -7.05
CA ASP A 100 8.67 -4.46 -7.40
C ASP A 100 8.24 -3.12 -6.84
N LEU A 101 8.89 -2.68 -5.74
CA LEU A 101 8.58 -1.47 -5.01
C LEU A 101 9.81 -0.89 -4.31
N VAL A 102 9.92 0.43 -4.33
CA VAL A 102 10.82 1.18 -3.45
C VAL A 102 9.98 1.96 -2.43
N ILE A 103 10.34 1.86 -1.16
CA ILE A 103 9.74 2.68 -0.09
C ILE A 103 10.76 3.73 0.31
N HIS A 104 10.39 4.99 0.17
CA HIS A 104 11.16 6.13 0.61
C HIS A 104 10.68 6.59 1.98
N ASN A 105 11.54 6.42 2.99
CA ASN A 105 11.31 6.84 4.39
C ASN A 105 12.57 7.54 4.94
N GLU A 106 13.34 8.20 4.08
CA GLU A 106 14.55 8.94 4.45
C GLU A 106 14.28 10.43 4.69
N CYS A 107 15.17 11.10 5.45
CA CYS A 107 15.03 12.52 5.82
C CYS A 107 16.32 13.32 5.61
N PHE A 108 16.59 13.76 4.39
CA PHE A 108 17.77 14.54 4.00
C PHE A 108 17.40 15.89 3.38
N ALA A 109 16.80 16.77 4.20
CA ALA A 109 16.23 18.05 3.77
C ALA A 109 17.20 18.98 3.01
N ASN A 110 18.49 18.93 3.36
CA ASN A 110 19.52 19.86 2.89
C ASN A 110 20.43 19.27 1.80
N THR A 111 20.16 18.10 1.29
CA THR A 111 20.82 17.58 0.09
C THR A 111 20.19 18.24 -1.14
N THR A 112 21.01 18.95 -1.93
CA THR A 112 20.53 19.85 -2.99
C THR A 112 21.09 19.55 -4.38
N GLU A 113 21.98 18.57 -4.49
CA GLU A 113 22.64 18.25 -5.76
C GLU A 113 21.61 17.73 -6.80
N ALA A 114 21.38 18.54 -7.83
CA ALA A 114 20.34 18.28 -8.83
C ALA A 114 20.59 16.98 -9.61
N SER A 115 21.84 16.69 -9.97
CA SER A 115 22.18 15.47 -10.72
C SER A 115 21.96 14.21 -9.89
N TYR A 116 22.22 14.27 -8.59
CA TYR A 116 21.95 13.18 -7.65
C TYR A 116 20.43 12.91 -7.53
N ILE A 117 19.63 13.96 -7.34
CA ILE A 117 18.17 13.85 -7.21
C ILE A 117 17.56 13.27 -8.51
N ARG A 118 18.04 13.73 -9.68
CA ARG A 118 17.56 13.22 -10.97
C ARG A 118 17.91 11.75 -11.18
N ARG A 119 19.07 11.28 -10.74
CA ARG A 119 19.38 9.83 -10.81
C ARG A 119 18.34 8.98 -10.09
N ILE A 120 17.80 9.48 -8.97
CA ILE A 120 16.76 8.79 -8.22
C ILE A 120 15.43 8.83 -8.98
N THR A 121 14.99 10.02 -9.35
CA THR A 121 13.68 10.22 -9.97
C THR A 121 13.57 9.62 -11.37
N ASP A 122 14.67 9.56 -12.14
CA ASP A 122 14.69 8.97 -13.48
C ASP A 122 14.41 7.47 -13.47
N VAL A 123 14.82 6.75 -12.44
CA VAL A 123 14.50 5.32 -12.26
C VAL A 123 13.00 5.13 -12.04
N HIS A 124 12.41 5.97 -11.20
CA HIS A 124 10.96 5.96 -10.97
C HIS A 124 10.19 6.35 -12.24
N ARG A 125 10.64 7.39 -12.95
CA ARG A 125 10.02 7.81 -14.23
C ARG A 125 9.96 6.68 -15.25
N LYS A 126 10.92 5.76 -15.23
CA LYS A 126 10.96 4.57 -16.11
C LYS A 126 10.02 3.45 -15.68
N GLY A 127 9.52 3.46 -14.42
CA GLY A 127 8.45 2.55 -14.00
C GLY A 127 8.66 1.82 -12.68
N VAL A 128 9.72 2.08 -11.93
CA VAL A 128 9.86 1.52 -10.58
C VAL A 128 8.86 2.20 -9.65
N ASN A 129 7.91 1.41 -9.12
CA ASN A 129 6.84 1.93 -8.27
C ASN A 129 7.34 2.34 -6.89
N ALA A 130 6.61 3.25 -6.23
CA ALA A 130 7.06 3.80 -4.96
C ALA A 130 5.95 3.97 -3.92
N VAL A 131 6.35 3.89 -2.66
CA VAL A 131 5.64 4.43 -1.50
C VAL A 131 6.52 5.50 -0.87
N VAL A 132 5.94 6.65 -0.55
CA VAL A 132 6.67 7.79 0.04
C VAL A 132 6.02 8.16 1.37
N ILE A 133 6.81 8.21 2.44
CA ILE A 133 6.30 8.32 3.79
C ILE A 133 6.88 9.57 4.46
N HIS A 134 6.00 10.40 5.01
CA HIS A 134 6.31 11.47 5.93
C HIS A 134 7.52 12.32 5.52
N CYS A 135 8.67 12.11 6.14
CA CYS A 135 9.87 12.92 5.90
C CYS A 135 10.43 12.84 4.47
N ALA A 136 10.03 11.82 3.68
CA ALA A 136 10.35 11.80 2.26
C ALA A 136 9.84 13.06 1.53
N MET A 137 8.72 13.68 1.99
CA MET A 137 8.22 14.95 1.46
C MET A 137 9.14 16.13 1.77
N HIS A 138 9.91 16.06 2.85
CA HIS A 138 10.88 17.10 3.20
C HIS A 138 12.31 16.78 2.76
N THR A 139 12.57 15.55 2.33
CA THR A 139 13.85 15.17 1.71
C THR A 139 14.06 16.02 0.46
N TYR A 140 15.28 16.51 0.29
CA TYR A 140 15.68 17.42 -0.80
C TYR A 140 14.87 18.73 -0.90
N ARG A 141 14.16 19.15 0.17
CA ARG A 141 13.29 20.34 0.12
C ARG A 141 14.05 21.64 -0.13
N SER A 142 15.36 21.68 0.17
CA SER A 142 16.22 22.85 -0.08
C SER A 142 16.74 22.91 -1.52
N ALA A 143 16.53 21.87 -2.35
CA ALA A 143 16.92 21.88 -3.75
C ALA A 143 16.05 22.85 -4.56
N GLU A 144 16.65 23.50 -5.57
CA GLU A 144 15.96 24.45 -6.44
C GLU A 144 15.21 23.80 -7.61
N ILE A 145 15.28 22.46 -7.74
CA ILE A 145 14.61 21.67 -8.77
C ILE A 145 13.35 21.01 -8.23
N ASP A 146 12.38 20.74 -9.10
CA ASP A 146 11.09 20.16 -8.72
C ASP A 146 10.98 18.65 -8.99
N ASP A 147 12.03 18.02 -9.54
CA ASP A 147 11.98 16.60 -9.95
C ASP A 147 11.48 15.67 -8.83
N TRP A 148 12.01 15.87 -7.60
CA TRP A 148 11.57 15.09 -6.44
C TRP A 148 10.12 15.39 -6.03
N ARG A 149 9.73 16.66 -6.02
CA ARG A 149 8.36 17.08 -5.63
C ARG A 149 7.32 16.62 -6.65
N GLU A 150 7.66 16.68 -7.94
CA GLU A 150 6.82 16.13 -9.00
C GLU A 150 6.66 14.61 -8.85
N PHE A 151 7.75 13.89 -8.55
CA PHE A 151 7.71 12.46 -8.25
C PHE A 151 6.82 12.16 -7.03
N LEU A 152 6.97 12.89 -5.94
CA LEU A 152 6.11 12.74 -4.75
C LEU A 152 4.62 13.00 -5.06
N GLY A 153 4.32 13.91 -5.99
CA GLY A 153 2.97 14.38 -6.29
C GLY A 153 2.52 15.59 -5.46
N VAL A 154 3.27 15.95 -4.44
CA VAL A 154 2.99 17.11 -3.56
C VAL A 154 4.27 17.88 -3.25
N THR A 155 4.10 19.18 -2.93
CA THR A 155 5.17 20.01 -2.40
C THR A 155 4.85 20.42 -0.98
N SER A 156 5.74 20.09 -0.03
CA SER A 156 5.70 20.57 1.35
C SER A 156 7.09 21.00 1.79
N ARG A 157 7.19 22.10 2.55
CA ARG A 157 8.44 22.59 3.15
C ARG A 157 8.37 22.81 4.64
N ARG A 158 7.19 22.64 5.24
CA ARG A 158 6.93 22.86 6.67
C ARG A 158 5.76 22.00 7.14
N HIS A 159 5.66 21.86 8.46
CA HIS A 159 4.58 21.15 9.14
C HIS A 159 4.05 21.96 10.33
N GLU A 160 2.91 21.59 10.84
CA GLU A 160 2.41 22.06 12.13
C GLU A 160 2.95 21.19 13.28
N HIS A 161 2.57 21.54 14.49
CA HIS A 161 2.88 20.75 15.70
C HIS A 161 2.26 19.36 15.64
N LYS A 162 2.68 18.50 16.54
CA LYS A 162 2.06 17.18 16.69
C LYS A 162 0.69 17.32 17.37
N SER A 163 -0.31 16.69 16.74
CA SER A 163 -1.69 16.63 17.23
C SER A 163 -2.38 15.38 16.69
N HIS A 164 -3.59 15.11 17.17
CA HIS A 164 -4.48 14.11 16.60
C HIS A 164 -5.38 14.79 15.57
N TYR A 165 -4.93 14.84 14.33
CA TYR A 165 -5.66 15.49 13.25
C TYR A 165 -6.84 14.64 12.75
N PRO A 166 -8.04 15.23 12.52
CA PRO A 166 -9.13 14.52 11.88
C PRO A 166 -8.75 14.18 10.43
N ILE A 167 -9.04 12.96 9.99
CA ILE A 167 -8.81 12.52 8.62
C ILE A 167 -10.15 12.39 7.92
N GLU A 168 -10.34 13.17 6.87
CA GLU A 168 -11.52 13.15 6.02
C GLU A 168 -11.19 12.45 4.71
N VAL A 169 -11.85 11.31 4.45
CA VAL A 169 -11.72 10.59 3.18
C VAL A 169 -12.43 11.35 2.09
N VAL A 170 -11.72 11.65 1.01
CA VAL A 170 -12.22 12.37 -0.17
C VAL A 170 -12.66 11.37 -1.24
N GLU A 171 -11.90 10.28 -1.41
CA GLU A 171 -12.17 9.27 -2.42
C GLU A 171 -12.33 7.88 -1.75
N SER A 172 -13.53 7.62 -1.25
CA SER A 172 -13.86 6.40 -0.51
C SER A 172 -13.91 5.13 -1.37
N SER A 173 -14.11 5.28 -2.69
CA SER A 173 -14.13 4.16 -3.64
C SER A 173 -12.74 3.66 -4.02
N HIS A 174 -11.70 4.45 -3.73
CA HIS A 174 -10.34 4.06 -4.05
C HIS A 174 -9.88 2.87 -3.18
N PRO A 175 -9.27 1.83 -3.76
CA PRO A 175 -8.89 0.60 -3.04
C PRO A 175 -8.03 0.84 -1.79
N ILE A 176 -7.19 1.86 -1.79
CA ILE A 176 -6.35 2.22 -0.63
C ILE A 176 -7.22 2.59 0.58
N MET A 177 -8.35 3.26 0.34
CA MET A 177 -9.23 3.75 1.41
C MET A 177 -10.30 2.72 1.82
N LYS A 178 -10.29 1.52 1.24
CA LYS A 178 -11.23 0.44 1.60
C LYS A 178 -11.12 0.12 3.10
N GLY A 179 -12.25 0.23 3.79
CA GLY A 179 -12.33 -0.04 5.23
C GLY A 179 -11.76 1.07 6.13
N PHE A 180 -11.39 2.24 5.55
CA PHE A 180 -10.97 3.38 6.37
C PHE A 180 -12.17 3.92 7.17
N PRO A 181 -12.08 4.02 8.52
CA PRO A 181 -13.22 4.39 9.35
C PRO A 181 -13.57 5.88 9.22
N SER A 182 -14.86 6.20 9.22
CA SER A 182 -15.32 7.60 9.29
C SER A 182 -15.04 8.19 10.67
N GLY A 183 -14.75 9.51 10.71
CA GLY A 183 -14.47 10.22 11.95
C GLY A 183 -13.14 9.85 12.62
N TYR A 184 -12.27 9.17 11.89
CA TYR A 184 -10.96 8.77 12.40
C TYR A 184 -10.05 9.99 12.59
N ARG A 185 -9.25 9.93 13.65
CA ARG A 185 -8.19 10.91 13.93
C ARG A 185 -6.84 10.21 13.90
N SER A 186 -5.82 10.87 13.38
CA SER A 186 -4.45 10.33 13.37
C SER A 186 -3.96 9.97 14.77
N ALA A 187 -3.00 9.08 14.89
CA ALA A 187 -2.12 9.04 16.04
C ALA A 187 -1.49 10.43 16.27
N LEU A 188 -0.76 10.62 17.37
CA LEU A 188 -0.06 11.88 17.61
C LEU A 188 1.01 12.10 16.54
N ASP A 189 0.73 12.94 15.55
CA ASP A 189 1.58 13.13 14.37
C ASP A 189 1.60 14.60 13.92
N GLU A 190 2.43 14.91 12.92
CA GLU A 190 2.58 16.25 12.35
C GLU A 190 1.70 16.40 11.11
N LEU A 191 1.01 17.55 10.97
CA LEU A 191 0.34 17.89 9.72
C LEU A 191 1.29 18.66 8.81
N TYR A 192 1.64 18.06 7.68
CA TYR A 192 2.45 18.74 6.67
C TYR A 192 1.61 19.74 5.88
N ILE A 193 2.13 20.95 5.73
CA ILE A 193 1.50 22.02 4.97
C ILE A 193 1.84 21.81 3.49
N ILE A 194 0.86 21.37 2.73
CA ILE A 194 1.01 21.17 1.29
C ILE A 194 0.82 22.52 0.59
N GLU A 195 1.86 22.94 -0.13
CA GLU A 195 1.93 24.20 -0.87
C GLU A 195 1.44 24.03 -2.31
N LYS A 196 1.64 22.84 -2.88
CA LYS A 196 1.23 22.49 -4.25
C LYS A 196 0.86 21.02 -4.34
N VAL A 197 -0.21 20.71 -5.05
CA VAL A 197 -0.56 19.38 -5.53
C VAL A 197 -0.26 19.35 -7.03
N TRP A 198 0.50 18.35 -7.48
CA TRP A 198 0.90 18.22 -8.88
C TRP A 198 -0.23 17.63 -9.74
N PRO A 199 -0.27 17.90 -11.07
CA PRO A 199 -1.46 17.58 -11.90
C PRO A 199 -1.86 16.10 -11.97
N ASN A 200 -0.90 15.17 -11.80
CA ASN A 200 -1.17 13.74 -11.89
C ASN A 200 -1.48 13.10 -10.51
N THR A 201 -1.70 13.93 -9.50
CA THR A 201 -1.96 13.50 -8.12
C THR A 201 -3.46 13.43 -7.86
N GLU A 202 -3.90 12.31 -7.33
CA GLU A 202 -5.25 12.09 -6.83
C GLU A 202 -5.22 12.09 -5.30
N VAL A 203 -5.95 13.02 -4.70
CA VAL A 203 -6.04 13.15 -3.24
C VAL A 203 -7.08 12.18 -2.71
N LEU A 204 -6.67 11.29 -1.82
CA LEU A 204 -7.54 10.26 -1.23
C LEU A 204 -8.14 10.69 0.11
N ALA A 205 -7.38 11.41 0.91
CA ALA A 205 -7.84 11.95 2.19
C ALA A 205 -7.10 13.24 2.53
N THR A 206 -7.77 14.06 3.34
CA THR A 206 -7.26 15.35 3.83
C THR A 206 -7.35 15.46 5.33
N SER A 207 -6.54 16.34 5.91
CA SER A 207 -6.70 16.82 7.28
C SER A 207 -6.70 18.33 7.34
N THR A 208 -7.42 18.88 8.32
CA THR A 208 -7.58 20.32 8.49
C THR A 208 -6.53 20.87 9.43
N SER A 209 -5.83 21.91 8.99
CA SER A 209 -4.89 22.68 9.78
C SER A 209 -5.57 23.31 11.00
N GLU A 210 -5.04 23.05 12.18
CA GLU A 210 -5.54 23.67 13.42
C GLU A 210 -5.21 25.17 13.50
N LYS A 211 -4.21 25.64 12.75
CA LYS A 211 -3.78 27.04 12.72
C LYS A 211 -4.55 27.88 11.70
N THR A 212 -4.84 27.30 10.53
CA THR A 212 -5.37 28.08 9.39
C THR A 212 -6.75 27.65 8.94
N GLY A 213 -7.24 26.50 9.36
CA GLY A 213 -8.48 25.88 8.87
C GLY A 213 -8.38 25.33 7.43
N GLN A 214 -7.23 25.43 6.80
CA GLN A 214 -7.03 24.88 5.45
C GLN A 214 -6.91 23.36 5.48
N LYS A 215 -7.44 22.70 4.45
CA LYS A 215 -7.29 21.26 4.25
C LYS A 215 -6.01 20.95 3.46
N HIS A 216 -5.27 19.96 3.94
CA HIS A 216 -4.05 19.47 3.29
C HIS A 216 -4.17 17.97 3.00
N PRO A 217 -3.77 17.50 1.80
CA PRO A 217 -3.64 16.08 1.51
C PRO A 217 -2.80 15.34 2.54
N VAL A 218 -3.30 14.19 3.01
CA VAL A 218 -2.56 13.33 3.95
C VAL A 218 -2.38 11.91 3.43
N PHE A 219 -3.26 11.48 2.49
CA PHE A 219 -3.07 10.29 1.66
C PHE A 219 -3.38 10.67 0.21
N TRP A 220 -2.52 10.23 -0.71
CA TRP A 220 -2.71 10.48 -2.14
C TRP A 220 -2.05 9.39 -2.98
N THR A 221 -2.43 9.35 -4.26
CA THR A 221 -1.67 8.65 -5.29
C THR A 221 -1.13 9.63 -6.32
N ASN A 222 -0.06 9.27 -7.01
CA ASN A 222 0.50 10.06 -8.10
C ASN A 222 0.95 9.15 -9.25
N ARG A 223 0.94 9.69 -10.47
CA ARG A 223 1.52 9.07 -11.66
C ARG A 223 2.72 9.88 -12.11
N PHE A 224 3.91 9.27 -12.03
CA PHE A 224 5.16 9.90 -12.43
C PHE A 224 5.82 9.10 -13.56
N GLY A 225 5.62 9.54 -14.81
CA GLY A 225 5.97 8.71 -15.96
C GLY A 225 5.20 7.39 -15.94
N LYS A 226 5.92 6.27 -15.83
CA LYS A 226 5.30 4.92 -15.71
C LYS A 226 5.10 4.48 -14.27
N CYS A 227 5.64 5.21 -13.30
CA CYS A 227 5.60 4.88 -11.88
C CYS A 227 4.23 5.16 -11.27
N ARG A 228 3.81 4.28 -10.38
CA ARG A 228 2.70 4.47 -9.44
C ARG A 228 3.30 4.85 -8.09
N VAL A 229 2.89 5.98 -7.54
CA VAL A 229 3.33 6.45 -6.22
C VAL A 229 2.15 6.50 -5.28
N PHE A 230 2.26 5.90 -4.10
CA PHE A 230 1.38 6.16 -2.97
C PHE A 230 2.13 7.02 -1.96
N GLY A 231 1.49 8.06 -1.45
CA GLY A 231 2.10 8.98 -0.50
C GLY A 231 1.26 9.22 0.74
N THR A 232 1.94 9.43 1.87
CA THR A 232 1.32 9.86 3.14
C THR A 232 2.20 10.88 3.86
N THR A 233 1.58 11.93 4.41
CA THR A 233 2.28 12.89 5.27
C THR A 233 2.44 12.39 6.71
N TYR A 234 1.67 11.41 7.15
CA TYR A 234 1.82 10.80 8.47
C TYR A 234 2.96 9.79 8.52
N GLY A 235 3.58 9.65 9.69
CA GLY A 235 4.71 8.75 9.91
C GLY A 235 5.81 9.33 10.80
N HIS A 236 5.52 10.41 11.57
CA HIS A 236 6.50 10.99 12.47
C HIS A 236 6.78 10.10 13.68
N SER A 237 5.75 9.68 14.34
CA SER A 237 5.86 9.01 15.66
C SER A 237 5.78 7.50 15.54
N ASN A 238 6.33 6.80 16.53
CA ASN A 238 6.17 5.36 16.66
C ASN A 238 4.70 4.95 16.86
N GLU A 239 3.90 5.80 17.50
CA GLU A 239 2.45 5.62 17.68
C GLU A 239 1.72 5.49 16.35
N THR A 240 2.13 6.23 15.32
CA THR A 240 1.56 6.11 13.97
C THR A 240 1.84 4.73 13.37
N PHE A 241 3.03 4.17 13.59
CA PHE A 241 3.37 2.82 13.14
C PHE A 241 2.87 1.70 14.09
N GLN A 242 2.16 2.03 15.16
CA GLN A 242 1.40 1.10 16.00
C GLN A 242 -0.10 1.15 15.67
N ASP A 243 -0.55 2.15 14.95
CA ASP A 243 -1.94 2.36 14.60
C ASP A 243 -2.35 1.43 13.45
N GLU A 244 -3.31 0.54 13.72
CA GLU A 244 -3.74 -0.46 12.74
C GLU A 244 -4.46 0.15 11.54
N VAL A 245 -5.14 1.30 11.69
CA VAL A 245 -5.83 1.99 10.59
C VAL A 245 -4.80 2.61 9.64
N PHE A 246 -3.78 3.26 10.18
CA PHE A 246 -2.67 3.78 9.39
C PHE A 246 -1.93 2.65 8.65
N LEU A 247 -1.57 1.58 9.37
CA LEU A 247 -0.86 0.43 8.79
C LEU A 247 -1.70 -0.29 7.74
N GLN A 248 -3.02 -0.32 7.90
CA GLN A 248 -3.92 -0.84 6.87
C GLN A 248 -3.88 0.02 5.60
N ALA A 249 -4.01 1.34 5.72
CA ALA A 249 -3.92 2.25 4.57
C ALA A 249 -2.55 2.15 3.88
N LEU A 250 -1.46 2.10 4.66
CA LEU A 250 -0.10 1.92 4.15
C LEU A 250 0.06 0.61 3.37
N THR A 251 -0.43 -0.51 3.94
CA THR A 251 -0.38 -1.82 3.28
C THR A 251 -1.22 -1.83 1.99
N ASN A 252 -2.42 -1.24 2.02
CA ASN A 252 -3.23 -1.06 0.82
C ASN A 252 -2.50 -0.23 -0.24
N GLY A 253 -1.75 0.80 0.18
CA GLY A 253 -0.90 1.60 -0.70
C GLY A 253 0.21 0.80 -1.37
N VAL A 254 0.89 -0.07 -0.62
CA VAL A 254 1.89 -1.02 -1.16
C VAL A 254 1.25 -1.94 -2.21
N LEU A 255 0.11 -2.56 -1.89
CA LEU A 255 -0.60 -3.45 -2.80
C LEU A 255 -1.10 -2.71 -4.04
N TRP A 256 -1.61 -1.50 -3.90
CA TRP A 256 -2.03 -0.67 -5.02
C TRP A 256 -0.84 -0.30 -5.92
N ALA A 257 0.27 0.15 -5.34
CA ALA A 257 1.46 0.54 -6.09
C ALA A 257 2.02 -0.64 -6.90
N THR A 258 2.03 -1.84 -6.34
CA THR A 258 2.52 -3.06 -7.00
C THR A 258 1.50 -3.76 -7.91
N GLY A 259 0.25 -3.26 -7.99
CA GLY A 259 -0.81 -3.88 -8.80
C GLY A 259 -1.46 -5.12 -8.17
N ASN A 260 -1.20 -5.40 -6.89
CA ASN A 260 -1.70 -6.57 -6.15
C ASN A 260 -2.95 -6.27 -5.31
N VAL A 261 -3.81 -5.36 -5.76
CA VAL A 261 -5.00 -4.90 -5.00
C VAL A 261 -5.97 -6.04 -4.67
N SER A 262 -6.04 -7.09 -5.50
CA SER A 262 -6.91 -8.25 -5.28
C SER A 262 -6.50 -9.12 -4.09
N ALA A 263 -5.27 -9.01 -3.60
CA ALA A 263 -4.80 -9.75 -2.42
C ALA A 263 -5.34 -9.20 -1.08
N ALA A 264 -6.10 -8.11 -1.11
CA ALA A 264 -6.61 -7.40 0.07
C ALA A 264 -8.11 -7.67 0.37
N GLU A 265 -8.75 -8.62 -0.33
CA GLU A 265 -10.16 -9.01 -0.12
C GLU A 265 -10.36 -10.06 0.97
#